data_e7f0d2d19ec589aad0eea17e716fb920
#
_entry.id   e7f0d2d19ec589aad0eea17e716fb920
#
_cell.length_a   1.000
_cell.length_b   1.000
_cell.length_c   1.000
_cell.angle_alpha   90.00
_cell.angle_beta   90.00
_cell.angle_gamma   90.00
#
_symmetry.space_group_name_H-M   'P 1'
#
loop_
_entity.id
_entity.type
_entity.pdbx_description
1 polymer ?
#
loop_
_entity_poly.entity_id
_entity_poly.type
_entity_poly.pdbx_seq_one_letter_code
_entity_poly.pdbx_strand_id
1 'polypeptide(L)'
;LASVSFDAAWGNEDTQQLIDILDRYQVKATFFVVGDWVDKYPESVKALHDAGHEVMNHSNTHAHYPQLSVEEIVADLNACNDKIEAITGVRPTLVRLPYGDYDDNAVRAVRSIGMEPIQWDVDSLDWKEIPAEEIVQRVTGKVQPGSIVLFHNAALHTPEALPSILETLIQEGYTFVPISQLIL
;
A
#
# COMPACT_ATOMS: atom_id res chain seq x y z
N LEU A 1 7.55 14.13 8.49
CA LEU A 1 7.49 12.77 7.93
C LEU A 1 6.19 12.54 7.18
N ALA A 2 6.22 11.74 6.14
CA ALA A 2 5.06 11.28 5.40
C ALA A 2 5.34 9.88 4.86
N SER A 3 4.29 9.19 4.37
CA SER A 3 4.44 7.88 3.76
C SER A 3 3.74 7.85 2.41
N VAL A 4 4.36 7.17 1.46
CA VAL A 4 3.70 6.79 0.21
C VAL A 4 3.35 5.30 0.27
N SER A 5 2.18 4.96 -0.18
CA SER A 5 1.68 3.59 -0.12
C SER A 5 1.00 3.20 -1.43
N PHE A 6 1.07 1.92 -1.74
CA PHE A 6 0.57 1.37 -3.00
C PHE A 6 -0.28 0.14 -2.71
N ASP A 7 -1.49 0.08 -3.27
CA ASP A 7 -2.34 -1.08 -3.21
C ASP A 7 -2.12 -1.92 -4.47
N ALA A 8 -1.85 -3.20 -4.32
CA ALA A 8 -1.59 -4.12 -5.42
C ALA A 8 -2.64 -5.23 -5.45
N ALA A 9 -3.56 -5.15 -6.40
CA ALA A 9 -4.67 -6.09 -6.55
C ALA A 9 -4.81 -6.62 -7.99
N TRP A 10 -4.25 -5.94 -8.98
CA TRP A 10 -4.47 -6.26 -10.39
C TRP A 10 -3.21 -6.81 -11.05
N GLY A 11 -2.57 -6.05 -11.93
CA GLY A 11 -1.37 -6.48 -12.64
C GLY A 11 -0.08 -6.11 -11.94
N ASN A 12 1.05 -6.47 -12.54
CA ASN A 12 2.38 -6.15 -12.03
C ASN A 12 3.27 -5.47 -13.08
N GLU A 13 2.67 -4.92 -14.13
CA GLU A 13 3.40 -4.39 -15.29
C GLU A 13 4.35 -3.25 -14.90
N ASP A 14 4.00 -2.48 -13.88
CA ASP A 14 4.79 -1.33 -13.45
C ASP A 14 5.55 -1.56 -12.13
N THR A 15 5.50 -2.74 -11.55
CA THR A 15 6.08 -3.00 -10.23
C THR A 15 7.58 -2.70 -10.21
N GLN A 16 8.34 -3.21 -11.17
CA GLN A 16 9.77 -2.95 -11.23
C GLN A 16 10.06 -1.47 -11.47
N GLN A 17 9.26 -0.82 -12.30
CA GLN A 17 9.41 0.62 -12.57
C GLN A 17 9.19 1.46 -11.30
N LEU A 18 8.18 1.11 -10.50
CA LEU A 18 7.95 1.79 -9.21
C LEU A 18 9.10 1.56 -8.24
N ILE A 19 9.62 0.35 -8.16
CA ILE A 19 10.79 0.03 -7.34
C ILE A 19 11.98 0.90 -7.75
N ASP A 20 12.25 1.00 -9.04
CA ASP A 20 13.38 1.77 -9.57
C ASP A 20 13.23 3.26 -9.26
N ILE A 21 12.02 3.80 -9.37
CA ILE A 21 11.76 5.20 -9.04
C ILE A 21 11.98 5.47 -7.56
N LEU A 22 11.41 4.63 -6.70
CA LEU A 22 11.56 4.76 -5.24
C LEU A 22 13.03 4.65 -4.82
N ASP A 23 13.77 3.73 -5.43
CA ASP A 23 15.19 3.54 -5.16
C ASP A 23 16.00 4.78 -5.56
N ARG A 24 15.69 5.38 -6.71
CA ARG A 24 16.36 6.59 -7.19
C ARG A 24 16.26 7.74 -6.19
N TYR A 25 15.14 7.88 -5.53
CA TYR A 25 14.91 8.94 -4.53
C TYR A 25 15.17 8.48 -3.10
N GLN A 26 15.65 7.24 -2.93
CA GLN A 26 15.94 6.63 -1.63
C GLN A 26 14.73 6.66 -0.70
N VAL A 27 13.55 6.36 -1.25
CA VAL A 27 12.28 6.31 -0.52
C VAL A 27 11.89 4.85 -0.30
N LYS A 28 11.61 4.49 0.97
CA LYS A 28 11.02 3.19 1.31
C LYS A 28 9.52 3.39 1.52
N ALA A 29 8.74 2.58 0.83
CA ALA A 29 7.28 2.68 0.80
C ALA A 29 6.62 1.46 1.46
N THR A 30 5.30 1.53 1.59
CA THR A 30 4.49 0.40 2.05
C THR A 30 3.61 -0.08 0.90
N PHE A 31 3.64 -1.38 0.63
CA PHE A 31 2.81 -2.02 -0.39
C PHE A 31 1.81 -2.94 0.31
N PHE A 32 0.54 -2.67 0.12
CA PHE A 32 -0.55 -3.52 0.60
C PHE A 32 -0.98 -4.43 -0.54
N VAL A 33 -0.75 -5.73 -0.40
CA VAL A 33 -0.94 -6.69 -1.49
C VAL A 33 -2.06 -7.67 -1.17
N VAL A 34 -2.91 -7.93 -2.17
CA VAL A 34 -3.98 -8.93 -2.08
C VAL A 34 -3.36 -10.32 -2.21
N GLY A 35 -3.89 -11.28 -1.43
CA GLY A 35 -3.37 -12.66 -1.47
C GLY A 35 -3.40 -13.28 -2.86
N ASP A 36 -4.45 -13.02 -3.64
CA ASP A 36 -4.52 -13.48 -5.03
C ASP A 36 -3.40 -12.89 -5.89
N TRP A 37 -3.01 -11.65 -5.63
CA TRP A 37 -1.88 -11.02 -6.31
C TRP A 37 -0.55 -11.68 -5.91
N VAL A 38 -0.42 -12.05 -4.63
CA VAL A 38 0.77 -12.75 -4.13
C VAL A 38 0.90 -14.11 -4.82
N ASP A 39 -0.19 -14.85 -4.95
CA ASP A 39 -0.19 -16.15 -5.64
C ASP A 39 0.22 -16.02 -7.11
N LYS A 40 -0.24 -14.97 -7.76
CA LYS A 40 0.00 -14.74 -9.18
C LYS A 40 1.38 -14.19 -9.48
N TYR A 41 1.91 -13.33 -8.60
CA TYR A 41 3.17 -12.63 -8.80
C TYR A 41 4.12 -12.75 -7.60
N PRO A 42 4.49 -13.97 -7.19
CA PRO A 42 5.36 -14.16 -6.03
C PRO A 42 6.73 -13.50 -6.19
N GLU A 43 7.26 -13.47 -7.41
CA GLU A 43 8.54 -12.80 -7.71
C GLU A 43 8.46 -11.28 -7.54
N SER A 44 7.30 -10.68 -7.80
CA SER A 44 7.09 -9.25 -7.57
C SER A 44 7.05 -8.93 -6.07
N VAL A 45 6.42 -9.78 -5.27
CA VAL A 45 6.42 -9.64 -3.81
C VAL A 45 7.84 -9.71 -3.26
N LYS A 46 8.63 -10.69 -3.75
CA LYS A 46 10.03 -10.83 -3.35
C LYS A 46 10.85 -9.60 -3.75
N ALA A 47 10.63 -9.08 -4.96
CA ALA A 47 11.35 -7.90 -5.44
C ALA A 47 11.05 -6.67 -4.57
N LEU A 48 9.81 -6.46 -4.17
CA LEU A 48 9.42 -5.37 -3.28
C LEU A 48 10.12 -5.50 -1.92
N HIS A 49 10.10 -6.69 -1.35
CA HIS A 49 10.74 -6.97 -0.07
C HIS A 49 12.26 -6.77 -0.14
N ASP A 50 12.89 -7.33 -1.16
CA ASP A 50 14.35 -7.26 -1.35
C ASP A 50 14.82 -5.81 -1.57
N ALA A 51 13.96 -4.96 -2.14
CA ALA A 51 14.24 -3.53 -2.31
C ALA A 51 14.06 -2.72 -1.02
N GLY A 52 13.64 -3.35 0.07
CA GLY A 52 13.51 -2.70 1.38
C GLY A 52 12.16 -2.10 1.68
N HIS A 53 11.16 -2.35 0.83
CA HIS A 53 9.79 -1.89 1.10
C HIS A 53 9.09 -2.85 2.06
N GLU A 54 8.17 -2.32 2.87
CA GLU A 54 7.35 -3.21 3.68
C GLU A 54 6.16 -3.70 2.87
N VAL A 55 5.94 -5.02 2.92
CA VAL A 55 4.84 -5.68 2.20
C VAL A 55 3.81 -6.10 3.23
N MET A 56 2.63 -5.53 3.15
CA MET A 56 1.55 -5.67 4.12
C MET A 56 0.29 -6.23 3.47
N ASN A 57 -0.73 -6.47 4.26
CA ASN A 57 -1.92 -7.21 3.89
C ASN A 57 -3.00 -6.30 3.28
N HIS A 58 -3.59 -6.72 2.16
CA HIS A 58 -4.75 -6.06 1.55
C HIS A 58 -5.91 -7.04 1.35
N SER A 59 -6.11 -7.96 2.29
CA SER A 59 -7.01 -9.11 2.25
C SER A 59 -6.52 -10.21 1.30
N ASN A 60 -7.18 -11.37 1.39
CA ASN A 60 -6.81 -12.51 0.53
C ASN A 60 -7.44 -12.42 -0.86
N THR A 61 -8.69 -11.94 -0.95
CA THR A 61 -9.45 -11.92 -2.21
C THR A 61 -10.07 -10.57 -2.54
N HIS A 62 -9.70 -9.51 -1.83
CA HIS A 62 -10.25 -8.16 -1.99
C HIS A 62 -11.74 -8.09 -1.68
N ALA A 63 -12.19 -8.81 -0.65
CA ALA A 63 -13.59 -8.88 -0.25
C ALA A 63 -14.03 -7.64 0.54
N HIS A 64 -15.35 -7.39 0.57
CA HIS A 64 -15.95 -6.37 1.43
C HIS A 64 -16.09 -6.91 2.84
N TYR A 65 -15.19 -6.57 3.73
CA TYR A 65 -15.15 -7.10 5.10
C TYR A 65 -16.41 -6.83 5.94
N PRO A 66 -17.10 -5.68 5.81
CA PRO A 66 -18.36 -5.49 6.55
C PRO A 66 -19.44 -6.53 6.23
N GLN A 67 -19.32 -7.25 5.12
CA GLN A 67 -20.25 -8.30 4.73
C GLN A 67 -19.87 -9.67 5.30
N LEU A 68 -18.74 -9.78 5.99
CA LEU A 68 -18.21 -11.03 6.52
C LEU A 68 -18.31 -11.07 8.04
N SER A 69 -18.36 -12.29 8.62
CA SER A 69 -18.25 -12.48 10.06
C SER A 69 -16.82 -12.21 10.53
N VAL A 70 -16.65 -12.00 11.84
CA VAL A 70 -15.31 -11.82 12.42
C VAL A 70 -14.43 -13.03 12.11
N GLU A 71 -14.97 -14.25 12.23
CA GLU A 71 -14.23 -15.50 11.95
C GLU A 71 -13.79 -15.58 10.49
N GLU A 72 -14.67 -15.18 9.57
CA GLU A 72 -14.36 -15.16 8.14
C GLU A 72 -13.26 -14.14 7.83
N ILE A 73 -13.32 -12.96 8.45
CA ILE A 73 -12.30 -11.91 8.28
C ILE A 73 -10.96 -12.40 8.80
N VAL A 74 -10.91 -12.98 9.99
CA VAL A 74 -9.67 -13.51 10.59
C VAL A 74 -9.07 -14.59 9.70
N ALA A 75 -9.88 -15.50 9.19
CA ALA A 75 -9.41 -16.55 8.28
C ALA A 75 -8.83 -15.96 6.99
N ASP A 76 -9.49 -14.95 6.41
CA ASP A 76 -9.05 -14.28 5.19
C ASP A 76 -7.72 -13.56 5.43
N LEU A 77 -7.59 -12.82 6.52
CA LEU A 77 -6.37 -12.12 6.88
C LEU A 77 -5.20 -13.09 7.10
N ASN A 78 -5.43 -14.17 7.83
CA ASN A 78 -4.40 -15.17 8.08
C ASN A 78 -3.95 -15.85 6.79
N ALA A 79 -4.86 -16.13 5.87
CA ALA A 79 -4.51 -16.70 4.56
C ALA A 79 -3.56 -15.78 3.79
N CYS A 80 -3.84 -14.50 3.74
CA CYS A 80 -2.97 -13.51 3.10
C CYS A 80 -1.63 -13.36 3.83
N ASN A 81 -1.66 -13.28 5.16
CA ASN A 81 -0.45 -13.20 5.97
C ASN A 81 0.47 -14.40 5.74
N ASP A 82 -0.10 -15.61 5.68
CA ASP A 82 0.68 -16.83 5.44
C ASP A 82 1.39 -16.79 4.08
N LYS A 83 0.69 -16.31 3.05
CA LYS A 83 1.26 -16.20 1.70
C LYS A 83 2.42 -15.20 1.64
N ILE A 84 2.26 -14.05 2.28
CA ILE A 84 3.31 -13.02 2.31
C ILE A 84 4.50 -13.50 3.12
N GLU A 85 4.27 -14.06 4.28
CA GLU A 85 5.33 -14.56 5.16
C GLU A 85 6.13 -15.67 4.50
N ALA A 86 5.48 -16.54 3.74
CA ALA A 86 6.16 -17.62 3.02
C ALA A 86 7.20 -17.11 2.02
N ILE A 87 7.00 -15.91 1.48
CA ILE A 87 7.90 -15.30 0.49
C ILE A 87 8.93 -14.39 1.15
N THR A 88 8.50 -13.54 2.08
CA THR A 88 9.35 -12.49 2.66
C THR A 88 10.03 -12.91 3.96
N GLY A 89 9.51 -13.91 4.64
CA GLY A 89 9.98 -14.28 5.98
C GLY A 89 9.45 -13.36 7.08
N VAL A 90 8.63 -12.37 6.74
CA VAL A 90 8.10 -11.38 7.68
C VAL A 90 6.57 -11.45 7.66
N ARG A 91 5.97 -11.65 8.84
CA ARG A 91 4.51 -11.65 8.94
C ARG A 91 3.98 -10.22 8.98
N PRO A 92 3.00 -9.86 8.13
CA PRO A 92 2.44 -8.51 8.12
C PRO A 92 1.82 -8.10 9.46
N THR A 93 1.99 -6.83 9.82
CA THR A 93 1.41 -6.24 11.03
C THR A 93 0.36 -5.19 10.71
N LEU A 94 0.27 -4.78 9.46
CA LEU A 94 -0.67 -3.77 9.01
C LEU A 94 -1.56 -4.33 7.91
N VAL A 95 -2.79 -3.83 7.86
CA VAL A 95 -3.73 -4.19 6.78
C VAL A 95 -4.45 -2.93 6.32
N ARG A 96 -4.61 -2.81 4.99
CA ARG A 96 -5.54 -1.83 4.41
C ARG A 96 -6.77 -2.60 3.94
N LEU A 97 -7.93 -2.25 4.50
CA LEU A 97 -9.17 -2.95 4.16
C LEU A 97 -9.58 -2.60 2.72
N PRO A 98 -10.06 -3.58 1.95
CA PRO A 98 -10.48 -3.34 0.57
C PRO A 98 -11.53 -2.24 0.49
N TYR A 99 -11.41 -1.38 -0.53
CA TYR A 99 -12.32 -0.24 -0.78
C TYR A 99 -12.29 0.83 0.32
N GLY A 100 -11.39 0.72 1.30
CA GLY A 100 -11.45 1.58 2.49
C GLY A 100 -12.68 1.31 3.36
N ASP A 101 -13.35 0.18 3.16
CA ASP A 101 -14.63 -0.16 3.71
C ASP A 101 -14.45 -0.90 5.03
N TYR A 102 -15.00 -0.36 6.13
CA TYR A 102 -14.82 -0.96 7.45
C TYR A 102 -16.05 -0.72 8.34
N ASP A 103 -16.19 -1.56 9.36
CA ASP A 103 -17.12 -1.40 10.46
C ASP A 103 -16.45 -1.85 11.76
N ASP A 104 -17.18 -1.79 12.86
CA ASP A 104 -16.63 -2.16 14.17
C ASP A 104 -16.17 -3.62 14.21
N ASN A 105 -16.90 -4.52 13.56
CA ASN A 105 -16.54 -5.94 13.49
C ASN A 105 -15.25 -6.16 12.71
N ALA A 106 -15.08 -5.47 11.58
CA ALA A 106 -13.86 -5.57 10.78
C ALA A 106 -12.63 -5.06 11.55
N VAL A 107 -12.75 -3.91 12.22
CA VAL A 107 -11.66 -3.36 13.03
C VAL A 107 -11.33 -4.29 14.19
N ARG A 108 -12.35 -4.83 14.85
CA ARG A 108 -12.17 -5.77 15.96
C ARG A 108 -11.46 -7.05 15.51
N ALA A 109 -11.87 -7.59 14.36
CA ALA A 109 -11.25 -8.78 13.78
C ALA A 109 -9.75 -8.55 13.50
N VAL A 110 -9.42 -7.42 12.87
CA VAL A 110 -8.04 -7.04 12.59
C VAL A 110 -7.20 -6.97 13.86
N ARG A 111 -7.71 -6.25 14.87
CA ARG A 111 -6.98 -6.08 16.13
C ARG A 111 -6.89 -7.35 16.95
N SER A 112 -7.83 -8.28 16.80
CA SER A 112 -7.83 -9.55 17.52
C SER A 112 -6.63 -10.43 17.18
N ILE A 113 -6.01 -10.23 16.04
CA ILE A 113 -4.82 -10.97 15.60
C ILE A 113 -3.55 -10.11 15.65
N GLY A 114 -3.59 -9.00 16.38
CA GLY A 114 -2.43 -8.14 16.60
C GLY A 114 -2.06 -7.24 15.44
N MET A 115 -2.98 -6.99 14.51
CA MET A 115 -2.75 -6.11 13.37
C MET A 115 -3.43 -4.77 13.57
N GLU A 116 -3.00 -3.75 12.82
CA GLU A 116 -3.65 -2.44 12.78
C GLU A 116 -4.19 -2.14 11.39
N PRO A 117 -5.45 -1.67 11.30
CA PRO A 117 -6.01 -1.23 10.03
C PRO A 117 -5.50 0.16 9.68
N ILE A 118 -5.11 0.34 8.43
CA ILE A 118 -4.53 1.59 7.93
C ILE A 118 -5.39 2.14 6.81
N GLN A 119 -5.78 3.40 6.93
CA GLN A 119 -6.45 4.15 5.88
C GLN A 119 -5.44 5.06 5.17
N TRP A 120 -5.89 6.16 4.63
CA TRP A 120 -5.10 7.19 3.99
C TRP A 120 -5.80 8.54 4.16
N ASP A 121 -5.08 9.62 4.02
CA ASP A 121 -5.65 10.97 4.03
C ASP A 121 -5.51 11.67 2.68
N VAL A 122 -4.59 11.21 1.83
CA VAL A 122 -4.42 11.77 0.49
C VAL A 122 -4.62 10.67 -0.55
N ASP A 123 -5.72 10.76 -1.29
CA ASP A 123 -6.00 9.85 -2.40
C ASP A 123 -5.50 10.49 -3.68
N SER A 124 -4.54 9.84 -4.35
CA SER A 124 -3.99 10.35 -5.60
C SER A 124 -5.00 10.30 -6.75
N LEU A 125 -6.04 9.47 -6.64
CA LEU A 125 -7.01 9.16 -7.69
C LEU A 125 -6.35 8.59 -8.96
N ASP A 126 -5.20 7.97 -8.83
CA ASP A 126 -4.46 7.39 -9.95
C ASP A 126 -5.24 6.28 -10.66
N TRP A 127 -6.12 5.59 -9.93
CA TRP A 127 -6.96 4.53 -10.49
C TRP A 127 -8.02 5.07 -11.47
N LYS A 128 -8.28 6.37 -11.47
CA LYS A 128 -9.22 7.02 -12.42
C LYS A 128 -8.56 7.39 -13.74
N GLU A 129 -7.29 7.02 -13.92
CA GLU A 129 -6.52 7.29 -15.14
C GLU A 129 -6.43 8.79 -15.49
N ILE A 130 -6.49 9.67 -14.46
CA ILE A 130 -6.29 11.09 -14.67
C ILE A 130 -4.84 11.35 -15.12
N PRO A 131 -4.59 12.44 -15.87
CA PRO A 131 -3.24 12.74 -16.34
C PRO A 131 -2.22 12.83 -15.21
N ALA A 132 -0.97 12.46 -15.49
CA ALA A 132 0.10 12.50 -14.50
C ALA A 132 0.21 13.86 -13.84
N GLU A 133 0.08 14.95 -14.60
CA GLU A 133 0.14 16.30 -14.08
C GLU A 133 -0.94 16.57 -13.01
N GLU A 134 -2.15 16.08 -13.21
CA GLU A 134 -3.23 16.21 -12.23
C GLU A 134 -2.94 15.41 -10.96
N ILE A 135 -2.36 14.21 -11.11
CA ILE A 135 -1.95 13.41 -9.96
C ILE A 135 -0.92 14.18 -9.13
N VAL A 136 0.08 14.76 -9.79
CA VAL A 136 1.13 15.54 -9.13
C VAL A 136 0.51 16.72 -8.37
N GLN A 137 -0.33 17.52 -9.02
CA GLN A 137 -0.95 18.68 -8.40
C GLN A 137 -1.83 18.30 -7.22
N ARG A 138 -2.62 17.23 -7.37
CA ARG A 138 -3.50 16.76 -6.31
C ARG A 138 -2.72 16.33 -5.08
N VAL A 139 -1.69 15.51 -5.25
CA VAL A 139 -0.91 14.98 -4.13
C VAL A 139 -0.10 16.10 -3.48
N THR A 140 0.67 16.86 -4.25
CA THR A 140 1.53 17.91 -3.70
C THR A 140 0.73 19.02 -3.04
N GLY A 141 -0.51 19.24 -3.49
CA GLY A 141 -1.39 20.27 -2.90
C GLY A 141 -2.06 19.84 -1.59
N LYS A 142 -2.07 18.55 -1.26
CA LYS A 142 -2.80 18.03 -0.10
C LYS A 142 -1.92 17.43 0.99
N VAL A 143 -0.69 17.04 0.68
CA VAL A 143 0.20 16.42 1.66
C VAL A 143 0.53 17.37 2.79
N GLN A 144 0.46 16.86 4.01
CA GLN A 144 0.82 17.55 5.26
C GLN A 144 1.75 16.65 6.06
N PRO A 145 2.46 17.18 7.06
CA PRO A 145 3.23 16.31 7.97
C PRO A 145 2.34 15.21 8.56
N GLY A 146 2.78 13.97 8.45
CA GLY A 146 2.03 12.80 8.90
C GLY A 146 1.10 12.18 7.86
N SER A 147 1.04 12.72 6.65
CA SER A 147 0.16 12.19 5.60
C SER A 147 0.55 10.79 5.14
N ILE A 148 -0.47 10.01 4.79
CA ILE A 148 -0.35 8.72 4.11
C ILE A 148 -1.01 8.87 2.75
N VAL A 149 -0.22 8.75 1.69
CA VAL A 149 -0.68 8.90 0.31
C VAL A 149 -1.04 7.54 -0.27
N LEU A 150 -2.20 7.45 -0.90
CA LEU A 150 -2.65 6.23 -1.59
C LEU A 150 -2.35 6.32 -3.08
N PHE A 151 -1.59 5.35 -3.56
CA PHE A 151 -1.42 5.02 -4.98
C PHE A 151 -1.82 3.58 -5.23
N HIS A 152 -1.88 3.20 -6.49
CA HIS A 152 -2.14 1.82 -6.89
C HIS A 152 -1.02 1.30 -7.78
N ASN A 153 -0.70 0.03 -7.63
CA ASN A 153 0.14 -0.71 -8.56
C ASN A 153 -0.69 -0.98 -9.82
N ALA A 154 -0.06 -0.94 -10.98
CA ALA A 154 -0.72 -1.11 -12.28
C ALA A 154 -1.74 0.00 -12.61
N ALA A 155 -1.57 1.19 -12.06
CA ALA A 155 -2.32 2.37 -12.45
C ALA A 155 -1.55 3.10 -13.56
N LEU A 156 -2.25 3.49 -14.61
CA LEU A 156 -1.64 3.88 -15.90
C LEU A 156 -0.62 5.00 -15.79
N HIS A 157 -0.91 6.06 -15.03
CA HIS A 157 -0.08 7.27 -14.99
C HIS A 157 0.73 7.44 -13.69
N THR A 158 0.69 6.49 -12.79
CA THR A 158 1.41 6.59 -11.52
C THR A 158 2.93 6.61 -11.71
N PRO A 159 3.53 5.73 -12.53
CA PRO A 159 4.97 5.79 -12.73
C PRO A 159 5.45 7.11 -13.33
N GLU A 160 4.63 7.73 -14.16
CA GLU A 160 4.94 9.02 -14.77
C GLU A 160 4.87 10.17 -13.74
N ALA A 161 3.89 10.11 -12.83
CA ALA A 161 3.66 11.16 -11.83
C ALA A 161 4.61 11.08 -10.64
N LEU A 162 5.00 9.88 -10.24
CA LEU A 162 5.71 9.64 -8.98
C LEU A 162 7.03 10.40 -8.84
N PRO A 163 7.90 10.47 -9.87
CA PRO A 163 9.14 11.23 -9.75
C PRO A 163 8.93 12.70 -9.37
N SER A 164 7.99 13.38 -10.05
CA SER A 164 7.70 14.78 -9.77
C SER A 164 7.13 14.99 -8.37
N ILE A 165 6.30 14.07 -7.90
CA ILE A 165 5.73 14.12 -6.55
C ILE A 165 6.84 14.01 -5.51
N LEU A 166 7.69 13.01 -5.63
CA LEU A 166 8.78 12.78 -4.67
C LEU A 166 9.76 13.95 -4.68
N GLU A 167 10.14 14.40 -5.86
CA GLU A 167 11.08 15.52 -6.02
C GLU A 167 10.54 16.81 -5.36
N THR A 168 9.28 17.14 -5.64
CA THR A 168 8.65 18.35 -5.10
C THR A 168 8.56 18.28 -3.57
N LEU A 169 8.09 17.17 -3.02
CA LEU A 169 7.89 17.05 -1.58
C LEU A 169 9.22 16.95 -0.82
N ILE A 170 10.23 16.30 -1.39
CA ILE A 170 11.57 16.26 -0.77
C ILE A 170 12.15 17.67 -0.73
N GLN A 171 11.99 18.45 -1.80
CA GLN A 171 12.45 19.85 -1.83
C GLN A 171 11.72 20.72 -0.80
N GLU A 172 10.47 20.39 -0.48
CA GLU A 172 9.70 21.07 0.56
C GLU A 172 10.08 20.62 1.98
N GLY A 173 10.99 19.68 2.11
CA GLY A 173 11.51 19.24 3.40
C GLY A 173 10.89 17.95 3.94
N TYR A 174 10.07 17.26 3.16
CA TYR A 174 9.50 15.98 3.59
C TYR A 174 10.54 14.88 3.56
N THR A 175 10.50 14.02 4.60
CA THR A 175 11.21 12.75 4.65
C THR A 175 10.17 11.64 4.60
N PHE A 176 10.32 10.72 3.66
CA PHE A 176 9.39 9.60 3.51
C PHE A 176 9.88 8.38 4.27
N VAL A 177 8.97 7.77 5.02
CA VAL A 177 9.22 6.54 5.77
C VAL A 177 8.10 5.54 5.50
N PRO A 178 8.34 4.23 5.68
CA PRO A 178 7.24 3.25 5.64
C PRO A 178 6.20 3.57 6.71
N ILE A 179 4.95 3.16 6.48
CA ILE A 179 3.85 3.47 7.40
C ILE A 179 4.15 2.97 8.82
N SER A 180 4.74 1.79 8.98
CA SER A 180 5.07 1.26 10.30
C SER A 180 5.96 2.17 11.12
N GLN A 181 6.81 2.97 10.47
CA GLN A 181 7.65 3.96 11.12
C GLN A 181 6.93 5.28 11.36
N LEU A 182 5.96 5.61 10.50
CA LEU A 182 5.20 6.85 10.64
C LEU A 182 4.28 6.83 11.86
N ILE A 183 3.67 5.67 12.14
CA ILE A 183 2.67 5.51 13.22
C ILE A 183 3.26 5.10 14.56
N LEU A 184 4.56 5.03 14.68
CA LEU A 184 5.22 4.72 15.96
C LEU A 184 4.91 5.77 17.04
#